data_e61653e3d6c2c9177976b5eaa9262de4
#
_entry.id   e61653e3d6c2c9177976b5eaa9262de4
#
_cell.length_a   1.000
_cell.length_b   1.000
_cell.length_c   1.000
_cell.angle_alpha   90.00
_cell.angle_beta   90.00
_cell.angle_gamma   90.00
#
_symmetry.space_group_name_H-M   'P 1'
#
loop_
_entity.id
_entity.type
_entity.pdbx_description
1 polymer ?
#
loop_
_entity_poly.entity_id
_entity_poly.type
_entity_poly.pdbx_seq_one_letter_code
_entity_poly.pdbx_strand_id
1 'polypeptide(L)'
;YWLVANNDIQDFSDLEGKKVGTAGASGGMRLSVLKMLEKNGVSTDNVDLIANGVYQTAYASLTSGEVDATIIHNPYAALAEADGTGHILGRAWDYIPDYYTGTIIASNSFIENEPEKLQRFLTAYYQVHEEVKNDYFDEFVAWAAKEMNTSEEVMRKAIESEIDVWLDYPVIPEDRLATTFEYLKEYGWVDENVSYEGTYTNEFAQVAADTLGMTDPEAK
;
A
#
# COMPACT_ATOMS: atom_id res chain seq x y z
N TYR A 1 0.23 2.60 -2.90
CA TYR A 1 0.94 3.86 -2.64
C TYR A 1 0.93 4.75 -3.86
N TRP A 2 0.92 6.05 -3.65
CA TRP A 2 0.86 7.08 -4.67
C TRP A 2 2.07 8.01 -4.50
N LEU A 3 2.82 8.27 -5.55
CA LEU A 3 3.78 9.37 -5.57
C LEU A 3 3.03 10.62 -5.99
N VAL A 4 2.90 11.56 -5.06
CA VAL A 4 2.25 12.86 -5.27
C VAL A 4 3.34 13.93 -5.31
N ALA A 5 3.29 14.78 -6.33
CA ALA A 5 4.24 15.87 -6.51
C ALA A 5 3.51 17.22 -6.45
N ASN A 6 4.24 18.28 -6.05
CA ASN A 6 3.75 19.64 -6.15
C ASN A 6 3.57 20.06 -7.62
N ASN A 7 2.90 21.17 -7.85
CA ASN A 7 2.52 21.60 -9.21
C ASN A 7 3.69 22.09 -10.09
N ASP A 8 4.90 22.25 -9.54
CA ASP A 8 6.11 22.63 -10.29
C ASP A 8 6.78 21.40 -10.94
N ILE A 9 6.46 20.19 -10.50
CA ILE A 9 6.94 18.93 -11.03
C ILE A 9 5.91 18.40 -12.03
N GLN A 10 6.28 18.21 -13.28
CA GLN A 10 5.36 17.72 -14.32
C GLN A 10 5.65 16.28 -14.73
N ASP A 11 6.89 15.85 -14.63
CA ASP A 11 7.33 14.50 -14.92
C ASP A 11 8.46 14.06 -13.98
N PHE A 12 8.88 12.80 -14.09
CA PHE A 12 9.92 12.24 -13.22
C PHE A 12 11.28 12.91 -13.39
N SER A 13 11.60 13.47 -14.56
CA SER A 13 12.87 14.16 -14.78
C SER A 13 12.99 15.46 -13.97
N ASP A 14 11.87 16.09 -13.63
CA ASP A 14 11.83 17.29 -12.79
C ASP A 14 12.21 17.01 -11.33
N LEU A 15 12.24 15.72 -10.92
CA LEU A 15 12.67 15.32 -9.58
C LEU A 15 14.19 15.42 -9.37
N GLU A 16 15.00 15.61 -10.41
CA GLU A 16 16.45 15.81 -10.26
C GLU A 16 16.73 17.08 -9.43
N GLY A 17 17.54 16.93 -8.39
CA GLY A 17 17.86 17.99 -7.44
C GLY A 17 16.74 18.33 -6.44
N LYS A 18 15.65 17.58 -6.43
CA LYS A 18 14.48 17.81 -5.57
C LYS A 18 14.47 16.91 -4.34
N LYS A 19 13.64 17.30 -3.38
CA LYS A 19 13.40 16.54 -2.16
C LYS A 19 12.18 15.63 -2.33
N VAL A 20 12.38 14.32 -2.20
CA VAL A 20 11.32 13.34 -2.33
C VAL A 20 11.12 12.56 -1.02
N GLY A 21 9.94 12.68 -0.45
CA GLY A 21 9.54 11.96 0.74
C GLY A 21 9.33 10.47 0.48
N THR A 22 9.99 9.61 1.28
CA THR A 22 9.98 8.15 1.12
C THR A 22 9.33 7.42 2.28
N ALA A 23 8.59 8.13 3.12
CA ALA A 23 8.05 7.67 4.40
C ALA A 23 9.14 7.29 5.42
N GLY A 24 9.89 6.24 5.19
CA GLY A 24 10.98 5.75 6.03
C GLY A 24 12.29 5.53 5.27
N ALA A 25 13.28 5.02 5.98
CA ALA A 25 14.59 4.67 5.42
C ALA A 25 14.60 3.33 4.66
N SER A 26 13.53 2.53 4.78
CA SER A 26 13.35 1.22 4.15
C SER A 26 11.87 0.90 3.99
N GLY A 27 11.54 -0.25 3.40
CA GLY A 27 10.18 -0.76 3.25
C GLY A 27 9.51 -0.37 1.94
N GLY A 28 8.27 -0.85 1.76
CA GLY A 28 7.56 -0.82 0.47
C GLY A 28 7.36 0.58 -0.12
N MET A 29 7.11 1.60 0.70
CA MET A 29 6.95 2.97 0.22
C MET A 29 8.27 3.52 -0.35
N ARG A 30 9.39 3.32 0.36
CA ARG A 30 10.70 3.71 -0.15
C ARG A 30 11.07 2.92 -1.40
N LEU A 31 10.84 1.60 -1.41
CA LEU A 31 11.05 0.76 -2.58
C LEU A 31 10.29 1.29 -3.80
N SER A 32 9.03 1.68 -3.61
CA SER A 32 8.20 2.23 -4.68
C SER A 32 8.84 3.48 -5.30
N VAL A 33 9.31 4.42 -4.48
CA VAL A 33 10.01 5.62 -4.98
C VAL A 33 11.26 5.24 -5.75
N LEU A 34 12.11 4.36 -5.19
CA LEU A 34 13.35 3.94 -5.84
C LEU A 34 13.09 3.29 -7.21
N LYS A 35 12.11 2.40 -7.30
CA LYS A 35 11.74 1.74 -8.57
C LYS A 35 11.06 2.69 -9.57
N MET A 36 10.28 3.67 -9.09
CA MET A 36 9.73 4.73 -9.93
C MET A 36 10.84 5.58 -10.55
N LEU A 37 11.80 6.04 -9.77
CA LEU A 37 12.95 6.81 -10.24
C LEU A 37 13.77 5.99 -11.25
N GLU A 38 14.15 4.77 -10.90
CA GLU A 38 14.91 3.85 -11.75
C GLU A 38 14.25 3.64 -13.12
N LYS A 39 12.96 3.24 -13.13
CA LYS A 39 12.23 2.97 -14.38
C LYS A 39 12.00 4.20 -15.25
N ASN A 40 12.08 5.39 -14.68
CA ASN A 40 12.01 6.66 -15.42
C ASN A 40 13.39 7.29 -15.71
N GLY A 41 14.49 6.57 -15.43
CA GLY A 41 15.84 7.00 -15.77
C GLY A 41 16.39 8.12 -14.88
N VAL A 42 15.79 8.36 -13.73
CA VAL A 42 16.25 9.35 -12.74
C VAL A 42 17.17 8.66 -11.74
N SER A 43 18.41 9.14 -11.63
CA SER A 43 19.36 8.60 -10.65
C SER A 43 18.96 8.98 -9.22
N THR A 44 18.92 8.00 -8.34
CA THR A 44 18.69 8.25 -6.90
C THR A 44 19.78 9.11 -6.25
N ASP A 45 20.99 9.18 -6.84
CA ASP A 45 22.06 10.05 -6.37
C ASP A 45 21.76 11.53 -6.65
N ASN A 46 20.87 11.82 -7.57
CA ASN A 46 20.46 13.16 -7.95
C ASN A 46 19.18 13.63 -7.22
N VAL A 47 18.63 12.83 -6.32
CA VAL A 47 17.38 13.12 -5.60
C VAL A 47 17.63 13.08 -4.10
N ASP A 48 17.17 14.09 -3.36
CA ASP A 48 17.26 14.12 -1.90
C ASP A 48 16.10 13.31 -1.28
N LEU A 49 16.40 12.09 -0.87
CA LEU A 49 15.39 11.15 -0.34
C LEU A 49 15.18 11.35 1.16
N ILE A 50 14.02 11.89 1.54
CA ILE A 50 13.66 12.30 2.90
C ILE A 50 12.75 11.28 3.57
N ALA A 51 13.09 10.81 4.77
CA ALA A 51 12.20 10.02 5.62
C ALA A 51 11.22 10.98 6.33
N ASN A 52 10.07 11.26 5.70
CA ASN A 52 9.12 12.30 6.12
C ASN A 52 7.85 11.76 6.81
N GLY A 53 7.87 10.48 7.25
CA GLY A 53 6.73 9.85 7.91
C GLY A 53 5.64 9.40 6.93
N VAL A 54 4.48 9.05 7.46
CA VAL A 54 3.35 8.47 6.71
C VAL A 54 2.07 9.29 6.93
N TYR A 55 1.05 9.02 6.13
CA TYR A 55 -0.29 9.61 6.26
C TYR A 55 -0.26 11.14 6.35
N GLN A 56 -0.87 11.69 7.40
CA GLN A 56 -0.97 13.13 7.61
C GLN A 56 0.40 13.83 7.66
N THR A 57 1.44 13.18 8.20
CA THR A 57 2.78 13.76 8.29
C THR A 57 3.40 13.92 6.91
N ALA A 58 3.30 12.90 6.06
CA ALA A 58 3.78 12.97 4.67
C ALA A 58 3.02 14.02 3.87
N TYR A 59 1.69 14.09 4.03
CA TYR A 59 0.87 15.13 3.41
C TYR A 59 1.26 16.54 3.87
N ALA A 60 1.46 16.74 5.19
CA ALA A 60 1.89 18.02 5.73
C ALA A 60 3.25 18.47 5.21
N SER A 61 4.21 17.55 5.01
CA SER A 61 5.52 17.88 4.47
C SER A 61 5.45 18.35 3.00
N LEU A 62 4.52 17.81 2.21
CA LEU A 62 4.25 18.29 0.85
C LEU A 62 3.59 19.67 0.85
N THR A 63 2.52 19.85 1.65
CA THR A 63 1.77 21.11 1.71
C THR A 63 2.59 22.28 2.26
N SER A 64 3.56 22.01 3.13
CA SER A 64 4.48 23.02 3.67
C SER A 64 5.66 23.33 2.76
N GLY A 65 5.87 22.55 1.69
CA GLY A 65 7.03 22.68 0.81
C GLY A 65 8.34 22.14 1.42
N GLU A 66 8.26 21.33 2.48
CA GLU A 66 9.42 20.63 3.04
C GLU A 66 9.98 19.61 2.04
N VAL A 67 9.09 18.96 1.29
CA VAL A 67 9.40 18.07 0.17
C VAL A 67 8.68 18.53 -1.10
N ASP A 68 9.26 18.23 -2.26
CA ASP A 68 8.70 18.56 -3.58
C ASP A 68 7.74 17.48 -4.08
N ALA A 69 7.95 16.23 -3.65
CA ALA A 69 7.08 15.10 -3.89
C ALA A 69 7.11 14.15 -2.68
N THR A 70 6.09 13.32 -2.50
CA THR A 70 6.07 12.32 -1.42
C THR A 70 5.29 11.08 -1.81
N ILE A 71 5.78 9.93 -1.38
CA ILE A 71 4.99 8.69 -1.45
C ILE A 71 3.96 8.69 -0.29
N ILE A 72 2.71 8.40 -0.60
CA ILE A 72 1.61 8.58 0.37
C ILE A 72 0.49 7.56 0.12
N HIS A 73 -0.34 7.35 1.12
CA HIS A 73 -1.58 6.56 1.03
C HIS A 73 -2.79 7.45 0.73
N ASN A 74 -3.85 6.85 0.18
CA ASN A 74 -5.17 7.45 0.24
C ASN A 74 -5.67 7.54 1.70
N PRO A 75 -6.56 8.50 2.01
CA PRO A 75 -7.15 9.48 1.09
C PRO A 75 -6.28 10.72 0.81
N TYR A 76 -5.07 10.79 1.34
CA TYR A 76 -4.22 12.00 1.22
C TYR A 76 -3.75 12.28 -0.20
N ALA A 77 -3.59 11.24 -1.04
CA ALA A 77 -3.31 11.43 -2.46
C ALA A 77 -4.49 12.13 -3.16
N ALA A 78 -5.70 11.63 -2.97
CA ALA A 78 -6.90 12.25 -3.51
C ALA A 78 -7.18 13.65 -2.92
N LEU A 79 -6.83 13.87 -1.65
CA LEU A 79 -6.95 15.17 -0.98
C LEU A 79 -5.99 16.20 -1.60
N ALA A 80 -4.74 15.82 -1.89
CA ALA A 80 -3.76 16.72 -2.51
C ALA A 80 -4.21 17.20 -3.90
N GLU A 81 -4.87 16.33 -4.68
CA GLU A 81 -5.47 16.73 -5.95
C GLU A 81 -6.71 17.64 -5.74
N ALA A 82 -7.55 17.30 -4.75
CA ALA A 82 -8.79 18.04 -4.51
C ALA A 82 -8.54 19.47 -4.00
N ASP A 83 -7.53 19.68 -3.18
CA ASP A 83 -7.17 21.00 -2.64
C ASP A 83 -6.13 21.75 -3.50
N GLY A 84 -5.65 21.14 -4.58
CA GLY A 84 -4.70 21.74 -5.50
C GLY A 84 -3.26 21.83 -4.97
N THR A 85 -2.94 21.13 -3.89
CA THR A 85 -1.57 21.07 -3.34
C THR A 85 -0.61 20.35 -4.29
N GLY A 86 -1.09 19.35 -5.02
CA GLY A 86 -0.29 18.57 -5.94
C GLY A 86 -1.12 17.64 -6.79
N HIS A 87 -0.45 16.79 -7.54
CA HIS A 87 -1.06 15.79 -8.41
C HIS A 87 -0.31 14.45 -8.32
N ILE A 88 -0.98 13.40 -8.74
CA ILE A 88 -0.40 12.05 -8.77
C ILE A 88 0.58 11.95 -9.93
N LEU A 89 1.86 11.72 -9.61
CA LEU A 89 2.93 11.51 -10.59
C LEU A 89 3.09 10.02 -10.95
N GLY A 90 2.81 9.11 -10.01
CA GLY A 90 2.92 7.67 -10.25
C GLY A 90 2.22 6.82 -9.18
N ARG A 91 1.92 5.59 -9.57
CA ARG A 91 1.27 4.58 -8.70
C ARG A 91 2.23 3.42 -8.48
N ALA A 92 2.40 2.97 -7.23
CA ALA A 92 3.37 1.93 -6.89
C ALA A 92 3.19 0.64 -7.69
N TRP A 93 1.96 0.19 -7.88
CA TRP A 93 1.67 -1.06 -8.56
C TRP A 93 1.94 -1.06 -10.08
N ASP A 94 2.13 0.11 -10.69
CA ASP A 94 2.58 0.21 -12.08
C ASP A 94 4.09 -0.10 -12.22
N TYR A 95 4.83 -0.03 -11.12
CA TYR A 95 6.28 -0.17 -11.07
C TYR A 95 6.76 -1.43 -10.37
N ILE A 96 6.02 -1.89 -9.36
CA ILE A 96 6.30 -3.09 -8.57
C ILE A 96 5.01 -3.94 -8.43
N PRO A 97 4.42 -4.44 -9.53
CA PRO A 97 3.13 -5.11 -9.51
C PRO A 97 3.10 -6.38 -8.64
N ASP A 98 4.22 -7.06 -8.52
CA ASP A 98 4.35 -8.31 -7.78
C ASP A 98 4.83 -8.11 -6.33
N TYR A 99 4.98 -6.85 -5.88
CA TYR A 99 5.32 -6.58 -4.49
C TYR A 99 4.11 -6.83 -3.59
N TYR A 100 4.25 -7.77 -2.67
CA TYR A 100 3.20 -8.11 -1.72
C TYR A 100 3.34 -7.26 -0.45
N THR A 101 2.31 -6.51 -0.14
CA THR A 101 2.27 -5.66 1.06
C THR A 101 0.90 -5.75 1.73
N GLY A 102 0.90 -5.68 3.04
CA GLY A 102 -0.33 -5.73 3.82
C GLY A 102 -0.76 -7.15 4.17
N THR A 103 -0.36 -7.60 5.36
CA THR A 103 -0.74 -8.91 5.91
C THR A 103 -1.47 -8.73 7.24
N ILE A 104 -2.33 -9.67 7.57
CA ILE A 104 -2.87 -9.79 8.92
C ILE A 104 -1.86 -10.55 9.76
N ILE A 105 -1.45 -9.96 10.88
CA ILE A 105 -0.45 -10.53 11.79
C ILE A 105 -1.14 -10.98 13.07
N ALA A 106 -0.85 -12.21 13.48
CA ALA A 106 -1.26 -12.76 14.77
C ALA A 106 -0.05 -13.28 15.54
N SER A 107 -0.06 -13.18 16.88
CA SER A 107 1.00 -13.80 17.70
C SER A 107 0.89 -15.32 17.64
N ASN A 108 2.03 -16.01 17.72
CA ASN A 108 2.05 -17.48 17.78
C ASN A 108 1.18 -18.03 18.92
N SER A 109 1.23 -17.39 20.09
CA SER A 109 0.39 -17.78 21.22
C SER A 109 -1.12 -17.62 20.95
N PHE A 110 -1.52 -16.65 20.14
CA PHE A 110 -2.93 -16.49 19.74
C PHE A 110 -3.33 -17.57 18.74
N ILE A 111 -2.48 -17.86 17.78
CA ILE A 111 -2.68 -18.94 16.79
C ILE A 111 -2.85 -20.29 17.50
N GLU A 112 -1.98 -20.59 18.47
CA GLU A 112 -1.99 -21.86 19.20
C GLU A 112 -3.16 -22.02 20.19
N ASN A 113 -3.49 -20.96 20.93
CA ASN A 113 -4.45 -21.05 22.03
C ASN A 113 -5.89 -20.63 21.66
N GLU A 114 -6.06 -19.85 20.59
CA GLU A 114 -7.36 -19.29 20.17
C GLU A 114 -7.62 -19.45 18.64
N PRO A 115 -7.33 -20.62 18.05
CA PRO A 115 -7.43 -20.78 16.59
C PRO A 115 -8.84 -20.57 16.06
N GLU A 116 -9.87 -20.95 16.82
CA GLU A 116 -11.27 -20.74 16.42
C GLU A 116 -11.65 -19.24 16.39
N LYS A 117 -11.07 -18.44 17.29
CA LYS A 117 -11.30 -16.98 17.27
C LYS A 117 -10.62 -16.33 16.07
N LEU A 118 -9.39 -16.76 15.78
CA LEU A 118 -8.65 -16.27 14.61
C LEU A 118 -9.41 -16.62 13.33
N GLN A 119 -9.87 -17.86 13.21
CA GLN A 119 -10.66 -18.28 12.05
C GLN A 119 -11.93 -17.45 11.86
N ARG A 120 -12.71 -17.26 12.92
CA ARG A 120 -13.92 -16.42 12.85
C ARG A 120 -13.61 -14.98 12.50
N PHE A 121 -12.51 -14.43 13.03
CA PHE A 121 -12.08 -13.08 12.72
C PHE A 121 -11.75 -12.95 11.22
N LEU A 122 -10.94 -13.85 10.68
CA LEU A 122 -10.54 -13.80 9.27
C LEU A 122 -11.74 -13.98 8.34
N THR A 123 -12.63 -14.94 8.63
CA THR A 123 -13.84 -15.13 7.84
C THR A 123 -14.72 -13.87 7.83
N ALA A 124 -14.94 -13.26 9.00
CA ALA A 124 -15.73 -12.02 9.08
C ALA A 124 -15.03 -10.84 8.39
N TYR A 125 -13.70 -10.74 8.52
CA TYR A 125 -12.92 -9.67 7.88
C TYR A 125 -13.07 -9.72 6.35
N TYR A 126 -12.88 -10.90 5.75
CA TYR A 126 -12.98 -11.04 4.30
C TYR A 126 -14.43 -10.96 3.79
N GLN A 127 -15.41 -11.39 4.58
CA GLN A 127 -16.82 -11.15 4.27
C GLN A 127 -17.13 -9.65 4.18
N VAL A 128 -16.70 -8.86 5.18
CA VAL A 128 -16.90 -7.41 5.18
C VAL A 128 -16.12 -6.75 4.03
N HIS A 129 -14.90 -7.22 3.76
CA HIS A 129 -14.09 -6.71 2.66
C HIS A 129 -14.82 -6.87 1.30
N GLU A 130 -15.47 -8.00 1.07
CA GLU A 130 -16.30 -8.23 -0.12
C GLU A 130 -17.55 -7.34 -0.13
N GLU A 131 -18.25 -7.23 1.01
CA GLU A 131 -19.47 -6.45 1.14
C GLU A 131 -19.23 -4.94 0.93
N VAL A 132 -18.13 -4.38 1.43
CA VAL A 132 -17.81 -2.95 1.25
C VAL A 132 -17.42 -2.58 -0.18
N LYS A 133 -17.05 -3.54 -1.00
CA LYS A 133 -16.81 -3.32 -2.44
C LYS A 133 -18.11 -3.33 -3.26
N ASN A 134 -19.17 -3.90 -2.73
CA ASN A 134 -20.43 -4.16 -3.43
C ASN A 134 -21.62 -3.49 -2.72
N ASP A 135 -22.33 -4.25 -1.89
CA ASP A 135 -23.63 -3.87 -1.34
C ASP A 135 -23.57 -2.68 -0.36
N TYR A 136 -22.44 -2.50 0.33
CA TYR A 136 -22.23 -1.45 1.35
C TYR A 136 -21.21 -0.40 0.96
N PHE A 137 -20.97 -0.22 -0.34
CA PHE A 137 -19.97 0.73 -0.82
C PHE A 137 -20.24 2.17 -0.38
N ASP A 138 -21.47 2.63 -0.54
CA ASP A 138 -21.83 4.02 -0.18
C ASP A 138 -21.78 4.26 1.33
N GLU A 139 -22.24 3.30 2.14
CA GLU A 139 -22.14 3.36 3.59
C GLU A 139 -20.68 3.34 4.06
N PHE A 140 -19.84 2.54 3.40
CA PHE A 140 -18.41 2.51 3.69
C PHE A 140 -17.72 3.83 3.36
N VAL A 141 -18.03 4.43 2.20
CA VAL A 141 -17.52 5.76 1.81
C VAL A 141 -17.91 6.80 2.86
N ALA A 142 -19.18 6.85 3.27
CA ALA A 142 -19.66 7.81 4.25
C ALA A 142 -19.01 7.63 5.63
N TRP A 143 -18.87 6.37 6.07
CA TRP A 143 -18.18 6.04 7.32
C TRP A 143 -16.69 6.42 7.25
N ALA A 144 -15.98 6.02 6.20
CA ALA A 144 -14.55 6.29 6.03
C ALA A 144 -14.25 7.80 5.92
N ALA A 145 -15.09 8.55 5.20
CA ALA A 145 -14.97 10.00 5.11
C ALA A 145 -15.06 10.68 6.48
N LYS A 146 -16.01 10.24 7.31
CA LYS A 146 -16.16 10.74 8.68
C LYS A 146 -14.95 10.39 9.56
N GLU A 147 -14.48 9.14 9.54
CA GLU A 147 -13.34 8.68 10.34
C GLU A 147 -12.03 9.39 9.93
N MET A 148 -11.85 9.64 8.63
CA MET A 148 -10.66 10.32 8.10
C MET A 148 -10.79 11.85 8.06
N ASN A 149 -11.92 12.40 8.56
CA ASN A 149 -12.21 13.84 8.58
C ASN A 149 -12.02 14.50 7.19
N THR A 150 -12.59 13.88 6.16
CA THR A 150 -12.58 14.38 4.78
C THR A 150 -14.00 14.38 4.20
N SER A 151 -14.18 14.88 2.97
CA SER A 151 -15.47 14.81 2.30
C SER A 151 -15.74 13.42 1.71
N GLU A 152 -17.02 13.04 1.56
CA GLU A 152 -17.40 11.81 0.87
C GLU A 152 -16.95 11.79 -0.59
N GLU A 153 -16.90 12.94 -1.25
CA GLU A 153 -16.41 13.07 -2.63
C GLU A 153 -14.93 12.68 -2.74
N VAL A 154 -14.08 13.22 -1.86
CA VAL A 154 -12.64 12.88 -1.81
C VAL A 154 -12.46 11.42 -1.43
N MET A 155 -13.20 10.91 -0.43
CA MET A 155 -13.10 9.52 -0.01
C MET A 155 -13.53 8.55 -1.11
N ARG A 156 -14.62 8.83 -1.79
CA ARG A 156 -15.11 8.04 -2.93
C ARG A 156 -14.05 7.97 -4.04
N LYS A 157 -13.52 9.12 -4.45
CA LYS A 157 -12.44 9.18 -5.45
C LYS A 157 -11.22 8.38 -5.00
N ALA A 158 -10.84 8.46 -3.73
CA ALA A 158 -9.73 7.71 -3.16
C ALA A 158 -9.97 6.20 -3.30
N ILE A 159 -11.11 5.69 -2.85
CA ILE A 159 -11.43 4.26 -2.88
C ILE A 159 -11.56 3.77 -4.33
N GLU A 160 -12.31 4.45 -5.18
CA GLU A 160 -12.50 4.08 -6.60
C GLU A 160 -11.16 4.03 -7.37
N SER A 161 -10.17 4.83 -6.97
CA SER A 161 -8.86 4.87 -7.63
C SER A 161 -7.98 3.64 -7.35
N GLU A 162 -8.29 2.85 -6.32
CA GLU A 162 -7.46 1.72 -5.91
C GLU A 162 -8.25 0.42 -5.66
N ILE A 163 -9.59 0.45 -5.74
CA ILE A 163 -10.43 -0.72 -5.43
C ILE A 163 -10.12 -1.94 -6.30
N ASP A 164 -9.70 -1.73 -7.54
CA ASP A 164 -9.36 -2.79 -8.49
C ASP A 164 -8.03 -3.50 -8.17
N VAL A 165 -7.20 -2.88 -7.30
CA VAL A 165 -5.92 -3.48 -6.88
C VAL A 165 -5.96 -4.01 -5.44
N TRP A 166 -7.11 -3.96 -4.79
CA TRP A 166 -7.29 -4.61 -3.51
C TRP A 166 -7.25 -6.13 -3.67
N LEU A 167 -6.45 -6.77 -2.84
CA LEU A 167 -6.35 -8.23 -2.84
C LEU A 167 -7.54 -8.81 -2.05
N ASP A 168 -8.50 -9.35 -2.78
CA ASP A 168 -9.74 -9.89 -2.21
C ASP A 168 -9.55 -11.33 -1.71
N TYR A 169 -8.69 -12.10 -2.39
CA TYR A 169 -8.44 -13.48 -2.01
C TYR A 169 -7.54 -13.57 -0.79
N PRO A 170 -7.94 -14.29 0.27
CA PRO A 170 -7.26 -14.24 1.57
C PRO A 170 -5.91 -14.95 1.64
N VAL A 171 -5.64 -15.85 0.70
CA VAL A 171 -4.42 -16.68 0.68
C VAL A 171 -3.23 -15.83 0.21
N ILE A 172 -2.15 -15.85 0.98
CA ILE A 172 -0.90 -15.15 0.62
C ILE A 172 -0.30 -15.83 -0.62
N PRO A 173 -0.12 -15.11 -1.74
CA PRO A 173 0.51 -15.65 -2.94
C PRO A 173 2.02 -15.81 -2.71
N GLU A 174 2.50 -17.05 -2.79
CA GLU A 174 3.88 -17.40 -2.42
C GLU A 174 4.91 -16.79 -3.36
N ASP A 175 4.62 -16.71 -4.64
CA ASP A 175 5.47 -16.10 -5.66
C ASP A 175 5.65 -14.60 -5.44
N ARG A 176 4.59 -13.88 -5.08
CA ARG A 176 4.68 -12.45 -4.72
C ARG A 176 5.42 -12.24 -3.40
N LEU A 177 5.23 -13.14 -2.43
CA LEU A 177 5.99 -13.09 -1.19
C LEU A 177 7.48 -13.31 -1.45
N ALA A 178 7.84 -14.29 -2.31
CA ALA A 178 9.22 -14.53 -2.74
C ALA A 178 9.82 -13.28 -3.41
N THR A 179 9.12 -12.72 -4.40
CA THR A 179 9.54 -11.48 -5.09
C THR A 179 9.74 -10.33 -4.12
N THR A 180 8.85 -10.18 -3.13
CA THR A 180 8.98 -9.16 -2.09
C THR A 180 10.28 -9.32 -1.30
N PHE A 181 10.61 -10.56 -0.89
CA PHE A 181 11.87 -10.83 -0.19
C PHE A 181 13.11 -10.60 -1.06
N GLU A 182 13.05 -10.90 -2.37
CA GLU A 182 14.12 -10.58 -3.31
C GLU A 182 14.40 -9.08 -3.36
N TYR A 183 13.36 -8.25 -3.45
CA TYR A 183 13.52 -6.78 -3.36
C TYR A 183 14.15 -6.34 -2.03
N LEU A 184 13.70 -6.89 -0.90
CA LEU A 184 14.24 -6.52 0.40
C LEU A 184 15.73 -6.88 0.53
N LYS A 185 16.17 -8.00 -0.05
CA LYS A 185 17.56 -8.43 -0.11
C LYS A 185 18.37 -7.57 -1.06
N GLU A 186 17.85 -7.28 -2.28
CA GLU A 186 18.49 -6.42 -3.27
C GLU A 186 18.93 -5.07 -2.68
N TYR A 187 18.09 -4.49 -1.81
CA TYR A 187 18.38 -3.22 -1.15
C TYR A 187 19.09 -3.35 0.21
N GLY A 188 19.47 -4.58 0.60
CA GLY A 188 20.16 -4.84 1.88
C GLY A 188 19.32 -4.54 3.12
N TRP A 189 18.00 -4.56 3.00
CA TRP A 189 17.09 -4.35 4.13
C TRP A 189 16.79 -5.64 4.91
N VAL A 190 17.09 -6.75 4.30
CA VAL A 190 17.04 -8.09 4.91
C VAL A 190 18.31 -8.83 4.50
N ASP A 191 18.93 -9.56 5.45
CA ASP A 191 20.12 -10.37 5.17
C ASP A 191 19.83 -11.47 4.16
N GLU A 192 20.83 -11.79 3.30
CA GLU A 192 20.72 -12.83 2.27
C GLU A 192 20.26 -14.20 2.80
N ASN A 193 20.63 -14.53 4.07
CA ASN A 193 20.29 -15.82 4.69
C ASN A 193 18.88 -15.85 5.28
N VAL A 194 18.15 -14.73 5.33
CA VAL A 194 16.78 -14.71 5.86
C VAL A 194 15.84 -15.33 4.86
N SER A 195 15.03 -16.28 5.33
CA SER A 195 13.94 -16.91 4.57
C SER A 195 12.60 -16.47 5.12
N TYR A 196 11.61 -16.36 4.26
CA TYR A 196 10.22 -16.19 4.65
C TYR A 196 9.54 -17.52 4.99
N GLU A 197 10.17 -18.65 4.67
CA GLU A 197 9.64 -19.97 4.97
C GLU A 197 9.39 -20.14 6.49
N GLY A 198 8.21 -20.62 6.83
CA GLY A 198 7.78 -20.78 8.22
C GLY A 198 7.43 -19.49 8.97
N THR A 199 7.44 -18.33 8.30
CA THR A 199 7.02 -17.04 8.91
C THR A 199 5.54 -16.74 8.70
N TYR A 200 4.86 -17.49 7.86
CA TYR A 200 3.44 -17.31 7.56
C TYR A 200 2.71 -18.67 7.50
N THR A 201 1.38 -18.62 7.52
CA THR A 201 0.51 -19.76 7.26
C THR A 201 -0.71 -19.32 6.46
N ASN A 202 -1.10 -20.13 5.49
CA ASN A 202 -2.32 -19.95 4.71
C ASN A 202 -3.49 -20.80 5.23
N GLU A 203 -3.31 -21.58 6.30
CA GLU A 203 -4.32 -22.52 6.81
C GLU A 203 -5.66 -21.82 7.11
N PHE A 204 -5.62 -20.74 7.89
CA PHE A 204 -6.83 -20.00 8.27
C PHE A 204 -7.41 -19.20 7.09
N ALA A 205 -6.55 -18.67 6.25
CA ALA A 205 -6.93 -17.93 5.05
C ALA A 205 -7.67 -18.83 4.05
N GLN A 206 -7.16 -20.05 3.83
CA GLN A 206 -7.81 -21.03 2.96
C GLN A 206 -9.19 -21.44 3.48
N VAL A 207 -9.32 -21.71 4.77
CA VAL A 207 -10.63 -22.02 5.38
C VAL A 207 -11.61 -20.85 5.27
N ALA A 208 -11.14 -19.60 5.37
CA ALA A 208 -11.98 -18.43 5.15
C ALA A 208 -12.44 -18.34 3.69
N ALA A 209 -11.54 -18.53 2.72
CA ALA A 209 -11.87 -18.56 1.30
C ALA A 209 -12.91 -19.64 0.98
N ASP A 210 -12.70 -20.85 1.45
CA ASP A 210 -13.62 -21.99 1.23
C ASP A 210 -14.99 -21.72 1.85
N THR A 211 -15.03 -21.15 3.07
CA THR A 211 -16.27 -20.83 3.78
C THR A 211 -17.09 -19.77 3.04
N LEU A 212 -16.44 -18.80 2.43
CA LEU A 212 -17.07 -17.69 1.70
C LEU A 212 -17.30 -18.02 0.22
N GLY A 213 -16.87 -19.21 -0.24
CA GLY A 213 -17.02 -19.62 -1.64
C GLY A 213 -16.17 -18.79 -2.60
N MET A 214 -15.07 -18.22 -2.11
CA MET A 214 -14.14 -17.43 -2.91
C MET A 214 -13.32 -18.33 -3.84
N THR A 215 -13.00 -17.83 -5.01
CA THR A 215 -12.14 -18.53 -5.97
C THR A 215 -10.83 -17.78 -6.10
N ASP A 216 -9.74 -18.55 -6.15
CA ASP A 216 -8.42 -17.98 -6.39
C ASP A 216 -8.38 -17.31 -7.78
N PRO A 217 -8.16 -16.01 -7.87
CA PRO A 217 -8.08 -15.30 -9.15
C PRO A 217 -6.88 -15.71 -10.00
N GLU A 218 -5.86 -16.33 -9.39
CA GLU A 218 -4.65 -16.80 -10.06
C GLU A 218 -4.66 -18.32 -10.33
N ALA A 219 -5.71 -19.04 -9.89
CA ALA A 219 -5.86 -20.47 -10.19
C ALA A 219 -6.07 -20.67 -11.69
N LYS A 220 -5.10 -21.33 -12.32
CA LYS A 220 -5.09 -21.69 -13.74
C LYS A 220 -5.73 -23.04 -13.96
#